data_1bb5a648237c82391edee1103c23e84d
#
_entry.id   1bb5a648237c82391edee1103c23e84d
#
_cell.length_a   1.000
_cell.length_b   1.000
_cell.length_c   1.000
_cell.angle_alpha   90.00
_cell.angle_beta   90.00
_cell.angle_gamma   90.00
#
_symmetry.space_group_name_H-M   'P 1'
#
loop_
_entity.id
_entity.type
_entity.pdbx_description
1 polymer ?
#
loop_
_entity_poly.entity_id
_entity_poly.type
_entity_poly.pdbx_seq_one_letter_code
_entity_poly.pdbx_strand_id
1 'polypeptide(L)'
;MKPILLVGEARGEVEARMNSSFVGPSGAELLRMLNESGIITFTFADRDYLHRYYSQSDPSCIEAIWGLHPEVVRTNVFQIHPPRNDLEYFCGPKAEGIPGYPALIKSKYVREEFANELDRLADEIMGSDPNLIICLGNTALWALGGRTGITKLRGTTLLSTHTAADFKLLPTYHPSAILRQWDNRPTVIADLMKAKRESAFPEIRRPPREIWIEPTLDDIRTFKSTFIDQCKLLSVDIETSGQRVTCIGFAPNNSTAIVIPFDDARQPSGSYWPTREDEAKCWNLVRSILGDSRIPKLFQNGSYDVSFLLRAYGIKTLNCAEDTMLLSHALQPEGLKGLGYLGSI
;
A
#
# COMPACT_ATOMS: atom_id res chain seq x y z
N MET A 1 25.85 0.21 -1.04
CA MET A 1 24.39 0.44 -0.95
C MET A 1 24.02 0.21 0.50
N LYS A 2 23.17 1.04 1.12
CA LYS A 2 22.69 0.76 2.47
C LYS A 2 21.78 -0.47 2.45
N PRO A 3 21.76 -1.27 3.52
CA PRO A 3 20.95 -2.50 3.55
C PRO A 3 19.45 -2.19 3.56
N ILE A 4 18.65 -3.17 3.16
CA ILE A 4 17.22 -3.22 3.44
C ILE A 4 17.06 -3.94 4.78
N LEU A 5 16.33 -3.33 5.72
CA LEU A 5 16.04 -3.95 7.00
C LEU A 5 14.64 -4.56 7.00
N LEU A 6 14.56 -5.84 7.32
CA LEU A 6 13.30 -6.57 7.53
C LEU A 6 13.03 -6.64 9.04
N VAL A 7 11.86 -6.16 9.44
CA VAL A 7 11.42 -6.24 10.84
C VAL A 7 10.16 -7.11 10.92
N GLY A 8 10.29 -8.22 11.62
CA GLY A 8 9.19 -9.15 11.88
C GLY A 8 8.51 -8.91 13.22
N GLU A 9 7.80 -9.91 13.69
CA GLU A 9 6.92 -9.86 14.85
C GLU A 9 7.64 -10.30 16.13
N ALA A 10 7.82 -11.60 16.27
CA ALA A 10 8.49 -12.25 17.40
C ALA A 10 9.19 -13.51 16.88
N ARG A 11 10.14 -14.02 17.65
CA ARG A 11 10.77 -15.31 17.33
C ARG A 11 9.75 -16.43 17.44
N GLY A 12 9.72 -17.31 16.44
CA GLY A 12 9.10 -18.61 16.52
C GLY A 12 9.97 -19.61 17.31
N GLU A 13 9.49 -20.83 17.51
CA GLU A 13 10.23 -21.87 18.25
C GLU A 13 11.59 -22.21 17.60
N VAL A 14 11.60 -22.32 16.27
CA VAL A 14 12.83 -22.62 15.52
C VAL A 14 13.82 -21.46 15.63
N GLU A 15 13.35 -20.24 15.45
CA GLU A 15 14.14 -19.01 15.55
C GLU A 15 14.73 -18.83 16.96
N ALA A 16 13.97 -19.12 18.00
CA ALA A 16 14.45 -19.06 19.39
C ALA A 16 15.55 -20.07 19.64
N ARG A 17 15.40 -21.32 19.16
CA ARG A 17 16.40 -22.37 19.29
C ARG A 17 17.70 -22.05 18.52
N MET A 18 17.57 -21.47 17.32
CA MET A 18 18.70 -21.08 16.47
C MET A 18 19.31 -19.73 16.86
N ASN A 19 18.67 -18.97 17.75
CA ASN A 19 19.00 -17.59 18.07
C ASN A 19 19.09 -16.68 16.82
N SER A 20 18.26 -16.93 15.82
CA SER A 20 18.28 -16.23 14.54
C SER A 20 16.88 -16.00 14.00
N SER A 21 16.62 -14.85 13.37
CA SER A 21 15.31 -14.46 12.84
C SER A 21 15.07 -15.08 11.45
N PHE A 22 13.83 -15.47 11.15
CA PHE A 22 13.41 -15.98 9.83
C PHE A 22 14.20 -17.18 9.32
N VAL A 23 14.44 -18.18 10.17
CA VAL A 23 15.10 -19.46 9.79
C VAL A 23 14.12 -20.63 9.69
N GLY A 24 12.88 -20.44 10.07
CA GLY A 24 11.81 -21.42 9.94
C GLY A 24 11.06 -21.32 8.60
N PRO A 25 9.87 -21.98 8.47
CA PRO A 25 9.07 -21.99 7.23
C PRO A 25 8.72 -20.60 6.71
N SER A 26 8.44 -19.63 7.60
CA SER A 26 8.19 -18.24 7.23
C SER A 26 9.41 -17.57 6.59
N GLY A 27 10.61 -17.90 7.08
CA GLY A 27 11.86 -17.40 6.51
C GLY A 27 12.17 -18.00 5.14
N ALA A 28 11.93 -19.30 4.96
CA ALA A 28 12.09 -19.95 3.67
C ALA A 28 11.17 -19.34 2.60
N GLU A 29 9.91 -19.07 2.95
CA GLU A 29 8.98 -18.42 2.02
C GLU A 29 9.35 -16.97 1.77
N LEU A 30 9.81 -16.23 2.80
CA LEU A 30 10.29 -14.86 2.66
C LEU A 30 11.45 -14.78 1.66
N LEU A 31 12.45 -15.65 1.76
CA LEU A 31 13.58 -15.73 0.81
C LEU A 31 13.10 -15.95 -0.62
N ARG A 32 12.12 -16.84 -0.84
CA ARG A 32 11.53 -17.05 -2.18
C ARG A 32 10.88 -15.79 -2.72
N MET A 33 10.07 -15.10 -1.89
CA MET A 33 9.42 -13.84 -2.30
C MET A 33 10.43 -12.73 -2.55
N LEU A 34 11.51 -12.64 -1.76
CA LEU A 34 12.61 -11.69 -1.98
C LEU A 34 13.34 -11.96 -3.30
N ASN A 35 13.56 -13.24 -3.65
CA ASN A 35 14.13 -13.59 -4.93
C ASN A 35 13.19 -13.27 -6.11
N GLU A 36 11.92 -13.59 -6.01
CA GLU A 36 10.93 -13.28 -7.05
C GLU A 36 10.72 -11.77 -7.25
N SER A 37 10.79 -10.98 -6.19
CA SER A 37 10.76 -9.52 -6.27
C SER A 37 12.06 -8.89 -6.79
N GLY A 38 13.13 -9.68 -6.86
CA GLY A 38 14.45 -9.27 -7.29
C GLY A 38 15.21 -8.44 -6.25
N ILE A 39 14.81 -8.41 -4.98
CA ILE A 39 15.58 -7.80 -3.88
C ILE A 39 16.89 -8.58 -3.71
N ILE A 40 16.81 -9.90 -3.72
CA ILE A 40 17.98 -10.80 -3.81
C ILE A 40 17.90 -11.59 -5.12
N THR A 41 19.01 -12.21 -5.51
CA THR A 41 19.05 -13.09 -6.68
C THR A 41 19.66 -14.42 -6.28
N PHE A 42 18.87 -15.48 -6.32
CA PHE A 42 19.34 -16.81 -5.96
C PHE A 42 20.43 -17.33 -6.87
N THR A 43 21.55 -17.67 -6.28
CA THR A 43 22.65 -18.41 -6.88
C THR A 43 22.35 -19.91 -6.94
N PHE A 44 23.28 -20.69 -7.45
CA PHE A 44 23.19 -22.15 -7.38
C PHE A 44 23.23 -22.63 -5.92
N ALA A 45 24.09 -22.01 -5.08
CA ALA A 45 24.23 -22.38 -3.68
C ALA A 45 22.92 -22.14 -2.90
N ASP A 46 22.22 -21.01 -3.13
CA ASP A 46 20.94 -20.72 -2.49
C ASP A 46 19.89 -21.80 -2.79
N ARG A 47 19.83 -22.22 -4.07
CA ARG A 47 18.89 -23.27 -4.50
C ARG A 47 19.21 -24.63 -3.89
N ASP A 48 20.49 -24.97 -3.76
CA ASP A 48 20.92 -26.19 -3.12
C ASP A 48 20.57 -26.20 -1.62
N TYR A 49 20.86 -25.11 -0.90
CA TYR A 49 20.45 -24.95 0.50
C TYR A 49 18.93 -25.01 0.67
N LEU A 50 18.17 -24.36 -0.19
CA LEU A 50 16.71 -24.40 -0.12
C LEU A 50 16.17 -25.81 -0.39
N HIS A 51 16.74 -26.54 -1.33
CA HIS A 51 16.40 -27.95 -1.59
C HIS A 51 16.70 -28.83 -0.37
N ARG A 52 17.87 -28.67 0.27
CA ARG A 52 18.22 -29.38 1.49
C ARG A 52 17.27 -29.05 2.65
N TYR A 53 16.90 -27.79 2.79
CA TYR A 53 15.90 -27.37 3.79
C TYR A 53 14.60 -28.17 3.64
N TYR A 54 14.03 -28.23 2.42
CA TYR A 54 12.77 -28.95 2.20
C TYR A 54 12.90 -30.47 2.31
N SER A 55 14.06 -31.04 2.02
CA SER A 55 14.28 -32.48 2.10
C SER A 55 14.66 -33.00 3.51
N GLN A 56 15.33 -32.17 4.30
CA GLN A 56 15.90 -32.57 5.60
C GLN A 56 15.28 -31.80 6.78
N SER A 57 14.47 -30.76 6.53
CA SER A 57 13.93 -29.86 7.54
C SER A 57 14.99 -29.21 8.42
N ASP A 58 16.17 -28.90 7.85
CA ASP A 58 17.31 -28.34 8.56
C ASP A 58 17.31 -26.79 8.45
N PRO A 59 16.99 -26.05 9.54
CA PRO A 59 16.96 -24.59 9.53
C PRO A 59 18.33 -23.94 9.28
N SER A 60 19.43 -24.64 9.49
CA SER A 60 20.78 -24.13 9.22
C SER A 60 20.98 -23.80 7.73
N CYS A 61 20.27 -24.49 6.85
CA CYS A 61 20.25 -24.20 5.42
C CYS A 61 19.67 -22.81 5.13
N ILE A 62 18.60 -22.40 5.81
CA ILE A 62 18.01 -21.06 5.66
C ILE A 62 18.96 -20.00 6.21
N GLU A 63 19.60 -20.26 7.36
CA GLU A 63 20.63 -19.37 7.90
C GLU A 63 21.80 -19.18 6.93
N ALA A 64 22.24 -20.26 6.27
CA ALA A 64 23.30 -20.20 5.27
C ALA A 64 22.92 -19.30 4.07
N ILE A 65 21.67 -19.38 3.59
CA ILE A 65 21.20 -18.50 2.52
C ILE A 65 21.24 -17.04 2.97
N TRP A 66 20.75 -16.72 4.18
CA TRP A 66 20.84 -15.37 4.69
C TRP A 66 22.29 -14.84 4.76
N GLY A 67 23.23 -15.69 5.08
CA GLY A 67 24.67 -15.37 5.09
C GLY A 67 25.23 -15.00 3.71
N LEU A 68 24.60 -15.47 2.62
CA LEU A 68 24.98 -15.12 1.25
C LEU A 68 24.40 -13.76 0.78
N HIS A 69 23.46 -13.17 1.53
CA HIS A 69 22.74 -11.93 1.18
C HIS A 69 22.88 -10.84 2.27
N PRO A 70 24.11 -10.34 2.52
CA PRO A 70 24.34 -9.32 3.58
C PRO A 70 23.67 -7.98 3.28
N GLU A 71 23.20 -7.75 2.05
CA GLU A 71 22.43 -6.57 1.65
C GLU A 71 21.03 -6.51 2.30
N VAL A 72 20.57 -7.62 2.91
CA VAL A 72 19.30 -7.73 3.63
C VAL A 72 19.57 -8.07 5.09
N VAL A 73 19.32 -7.11 5.97
CA VAL A 73 19.38 -7.30 7.43
C VAL A 73 17.98 -7.68 7.94
N ARG A 74 17.91 -8.53 8.95
CA ARG A 74 16.65 -9.02 9.48
C ARG A 74 16.62 -9.05 11.02
N THR A 75 15.48 -8.65 11.57
CA THR A 75 15.24 -8.69 13.02
C THR A 75 13.73 -8.86 13.30
N ASN A 76 13.37 -8.95 14.57
CA ASN A 76 11.98 -8.93 15.05
C ASN A 76 11.79 -7.84 16.09
N VAL A 77 10.54 -7.40 16.27
CA VAL A 77 10.19 -6.49 17.37
C VAL A 77 10.52 -7.15 18.71
N PHE A 78 10.14 -8.43 18.87
CA PHE A 78 10.45 -9.20 20.07
C PHE A 78 11.42 -10.33 19.75
N GLN A 79 12.57 -10.36 20.42
CA GLN A 79 13.54 -11.48 20.32
C GLN A 79 13.16 -12.64 21.25
N ILE A 80 12.06 -12.51 21.94
CA ILE A 80 11.47 -13.52 22.84
C ILE A 80 10.48 -14.35 22.05
N HIS A 81 10.52 -15.69 22.24
CA HIS A 81 9.49 -16.59 21.72
C HIS A 81 8.28 -16.60 22.67
N PRO A 82 7.12 -16.09 22.26
CA PRO A 82 5.93 -16.14 23.13
C PRO A 82 5.39 -17.59 23.19
N PRO A 83 4.93 -18.04 24.36
CA PRO A 83 4.35 -19.37 24.50
C PRO A 83 3.25 -19.62 23.46
N ARG A 84 3.30 -20.78 22.78
CA ARG A 84 2.35 -21.16 21.71
C ARG A 84 2.28 -20.22 20.52
N ASN A 85 3.31 -19.39 20.31
CA ASN A 85 3.32 -18.30 19.30
C ASN A 85 2.16 -17.30 19.51
N ASP A 86 1.69 -17.10 20.72
CA ASP A 86 0.59 -16.19 21.02
C ASP A 86 1.12 -14.81 21.44
N LEU A 87 0.95 -13.81 20.59
CA LEU A 87 1.35 -12.44 20.85
C LEU A 87 0.63 -11.77 22.01
N GLU A 88 -0.53 -12.29 22.42
CA GLU A 88 -1.22 -11.78 23.62
C GLU A 88 -0.36 -11.93 24.87
N TYR A 89 0.66 -12.81 24.84
CA TYR A 89 1.66 -12.93 25.91
C TYR A 89 2.36 -11.59 26.22
N PHE A 90 2.60 -10.75 25.22
CA PHE A 90 3.23 -9.44 25.42
C PHE A 90 2.26 -8.36 25.88
N CYS A 91 0.95 -8.62 25.88
CA CYS A 91 -0.08 -7.62 26.03
C CYS A 91 -0.80 -7.68 27.38
N GLY A 92 -1.27 -6.52 27.84
CA GLY A 92 -2.06 -6.32 29.04
C GLY A 92 -3.07 -5.18 28.90
N PRO A 93 -3.70 -4.77 30.00
CA PRO A 93 -4.59 -3.62 30.04
C PRO A 93 -3.80 -2.31 29.77
N LYS A 94 -4.52 -1.25 29.40
CA LYS A 94 -3.91 0.05 29.05
C LYS A 94 -3.01 0.62 30.16
N ALA A 95 -3.36 0.39 31.42
CA ALA A 95 -2.58 0.90 32.57
C ALA A 95 -1.18 0.29 32.68
N GLU A 96 -0.96 -0.87 32.09
CA GLU A 96 0.35 -1.56 32.07
C GLU A 96 1.08 -1.33 30.74
N GLY A 97 0.46 -0.60 29.79
CA GLY A 97 0.97 -0.41 28.44
C GLY A 97 2.14 0.58 28.36
N ILE A 98 3.01 0.39 27.39
CA ILE A 98 4.09 1.33 27.05
C ILE A 98 3.47 2.69 26.75
N PRO A 99 3.89 3.78 27.44
CA PRO A 99 3.36 5.11 27.18
C PRO A 99 3.55 5.57 25.72
N GLY A 100 2.52 6.21 25.18
CA GLY A 100 2.56 6.73 23.81
C GLY A 100 2.22 5.73 22.72
N TYR A 101 2.26 4.41 22.97
CA TYR A 101 1.92 3.40 21.98
C TYR A 101 0.43 3.05 21.97
N PRO A 102 -0.18 2.83 20.79
CA PRO A 102 -1.56 2.35 20.68
C PRO A 102 -1.67 0.88 21.10
N ALA A 103 -2.92 0.38 21.24
CA ALA A 103 -3.16 -1.04 21.43
C ALA A 103 -2.63 -1.85 20.22
N LEU A 104 -1.93 -2.95 20.48
CA LEU A 104 -1.43 -3.85 19.43
C LEU A 104 -2.52 -4.81 18.97
N ILE A 105 -3.23 -5.44 19.90
CA ILE A 105 -4.27 -6.45 19.62
C ILE A 105 -5.58 -6.01 20.25
N LYS A 106 -6.59 -5.69 19.45
CA LYS A 106 -7.89 -5.19 19.91
C LYS A 106 -7.70 -4.00 20.87
N SER A 107 -8.03 -4.17 22.17
CA SER A 107 -7.85 -3.17 23.23
C SER A 107 -6.70 -3.50 24.20
N LYS A 108 -5.81 -4.43 23.84
CA LYS A 108 -4.66 -4.84 24.64
C LYS A 108 -3.40 -4.11 24.19
N TYR A 109 -2.65 -3.62 25.16
CA TYR A 109 -1.43 -2.84 25.00
C TYR A 109 -0.20 -3.68 25.32
N VAL A 110 0.90 -3.49 24.63
CA VAL A 110 2.17 -4.15 25.00
C VAL A 110 2.60 -3.63 26.35
N ARG A 111 2.89 -4.54 27.28
CA ARG A 111 3.26 -4.19 28.64
C ARG A 111 4.62 -3.52 28.72
N GLU A 112 4.79 -2.58 29.63
CA GLU A 112 5.98 -1.78 29.80
C GLU A 112 7.23 -2.63 30.10
N GLU A 113 7.08 -3.80 30.71
CA GLU A 113 8.19 -4.74 30.94
C GLU A 113 8.91 -5.21 29.67
N PHE A 114 8.29 -5.04 28.48
CA PHE A 114 8.88 -5.35 27.18
C PHE A 114 9.41 -4.10 26.44
N ALA A 115 9.47 -2.94 27.08
CA ALA A 115 9.96 -1.71 26.45
C ALA A 115 11.43 -1.83 25.99
N ASN A 116 12.24 -2.60 26.71
CA ASN A 116 13.64 -2.88 26.35
C ASN A 116 13.79 -3.56 24.97
N GLU A 117 12.77 -4.29 24.51
CA GLU A 117 12.79 -4.87 23.15
C GLU A 117 12.68 -3.77 22.08
N LEU A 118 11.97 -2.69 22.36
CA LEU A 118 11.88 -1.53 21.46
C LEU A 118 13.18 -0.72 21.47
N ASP A 119 13.81 -0.56 22.64
CA ASP A 119 15.12 0.11 22.75
C ASP A 119 16.18 -0.67 21.95
N ARG A 120 16.24 -1.99 22.13
CA ARG A 120 17.11 -2.87 21.35
C ARG A 120 16.86 -2.74 19.85
N LEU A 121 15.58 -2.73 19.44
CA LEU A 121 15.20 -2.57 18.02
C LEU A 121 15.65 -1.21 17.48
N ALA A 122 15.53 -0.14 18.28
CA ALA A 122 16.03 1.17 17.90
C ALA A 122 17.55 1.16 17.66
N ASP A 123 18.33 0.55 18.57
CA ASP A 123 19.77 0.42 18.44
C ASP A 123 20.17 -0.37 17.18
N GLU A 124 19.48 -1.45 16.87
CA GLU A 124 19.72 -2.25 15.65
C GLU A 124 19.41 -1.47 14.37
N ILE A 125 18.33 -0.68 14.36
CA ILE A 125 17.98 0.19 13.24
C ILE A 125 19.04 1.27 13.03
N MET A 126 19.41 1.97 14.11
CA MET A 126 20.43 3.02 14.07
C MET A 126 21.80 2.46 13.64
N GLY A 127 22.16 1.27 14.11
CA GLY A 127 23.41 0.60 13.75
C GLY A 127 23.46 0.14 12.29
N SER A 128 22.33 -0.25 11.72
CA SER A 128 22.26 -0.69 10.31
C SER A 128 22.04 0.46 9.33
N ASP A 129 21.52 1.59 9.79
CA ASP A 129 21.24 2.82 9.02
C ASP A 129 20.60 2.54 7.63
N PRO A 130 19.44 1.87 7.57
CA PRO A 130 18.85 1.46 6.31
C PRO A 130 18.17 2.63 5.59
N ASN A 131 18.15 2.60 4.24
CA ASN A 131 17.30 3.53 3.47
C ASN A 131 15.81 3.17 3.57
N LEU A 132 15.49 1.91 3.86
CA LEU A 132 14.14 1.40 3.94
C LEU A 132 14.03 0.27 4.96
N ILE A 133 12.98 0.33 5.77
CA ILE A 133 12.58 -0.75 6.68
C ILE A 133 11.30 -1.37 6.14
N ILE A 134 11.32 -2.67 5.88
CA ILE A 134 10.11 -3.43 5.52
C ILE A 134 9.47 -3.95 6.81
N CYS A 135 8.29 -3.45 7.13
CA CYS A 135 7.51 -3.91 8.29
C CYS A 135 6.69 -5.15 7.90
N LEU A 136 7.09 -6.31 8.39
CA LEU A 136 6.41 -7.58 8.15
C LEU A 136 5.31 -7.80 9.20
N GLY A 137 4.08 -7.42 8.84
CA GLY A 137 2.90 -7.58 9.69
C GLY A 137 2.58 -6.39 10.61
N ASN A 138 1.52 -6.55 11.40
CA ASN A 138 1.01 -5.48 12.27
C ASN A 138 1.95 -5.11 13.41
N THR A 139 2.67 -6.06 13.96
CA THR A 139 3.55 -5.85 15.12
C THR A 139 4.72 -4.92 14.77
N ALA A 140 5.36 -5.14 13.63
CA ALA A 140 6.42 -4.27 13.13
C ALA A 140 5.89 -2.87 12.78
N LEU A 141 4.72 -2.80 12.12
CA LEU A 141 4.06 -1.53 11.82
C LEU A 141 3.67 -0.77 13.09
N TRP A 142 3.19 -1.46 14.13
CA TRP A 142 2.88 -0.88 15.43
C TRP A 142 4.14 -0.33 16.11
N ALA A 143 5.21 -1.11 16.18
CA ALA A 143 6.43 -0.72 16.85
C ALA A 143 7.08 0.52 16.22
N LEU A 144 7.13 0.58 14.89
CA LEU A 144 7.83 1.63 14.16
C LEU A 144 6.93 2.81 13.79
N GLY A 145 5.71 2.54 13.37
CA GLY A 145 4.79 3.54 12.84
C GLY A 145 3.70 3.98 13.84
N GLY A 146 3.63 3.40 15.05
CA GLY A 146 2.60 3.73 16.04
C GLY A 146 1.16 3.45 15.58
N ARG A 147 0.97 2.50 14.68
CA ARG A 147 -0.34 2.19 14.10
C ARG A 147 -0.48 0.73 13.71
N THR A 148 -1.70 0.27 13.63
CA THR A 148 -2.07 -1.08 13.16
C THR A 148 -2.94 -0.97 11.91
N GLY A 149 -3.31 -2.09 11.31
CA GLY A 149 -4.17 -2.12 10.12
C GLY A 149 -3.37 -2.38 8.84
N ILE A 150 -2.53 -3.41 8.88
CA ILE A 150 -1.65 -3.83 7.78
C ILE A 150 -2.40 -3.96 6.44
N THR A 151 -3.62 -4.46 6.44
CA THR A 151 -4.44 -4.64 5.22
C THR A 151 -4.69 -3.33 4.47
N LYS A 152 -4.78 -2.20 5.21
CA LYS A 152 -5.02 -0.87 4.62
C LYS A 152 -3.72 -0.13 4.31
N LEU A 153 -2.64 -0.42 5.04
CA LEU A 153 -1.39 0.34 4.99
C LEU A 153 -0.27 -0.38 4.21
N ARG A 154 -0.46 -1.67 3.86
CA ARG A 154 0.53 -2.40 3.06
C ARG A 154 0.82 -1.68 1.73
N GLY A 155 2.04 -1.77 1.29
CA GLY A 155 2.48 -1.14 0.04
C GLY A 155 2.59 0.39 0.09
N THR A 156 2.25 1.06 1.22
CA THR A 156 2.38 2.52 1.37
C THR A 156 3.72 2.88 2.02
N THR A 157 4.43 3.85 1.46
CA THR A 157 5.61 4.41 2.12
C THR A 157 5.21 5.38 3.22
N LEU A 158 5.74 5.17 4.43
CA LEU A 158 5.47 5.94 5.64
C LEU A 158 6.79 6.35 6.29
N LEU A 159 6.75 7.34 7.19
CA LEU A 159 7.86 7.59 8.11
C LEU A 159 7.59 6.88 9.44
N SER A 160 8.65 6.35 10.06
CA SER A 160 8.58 5.87 11.45
C SER A 160 8.36 7.07 12.38
N THR A 161 7.54 6.85 13.42
CA THR A 161 7.15 7.90 14.37
C THR A 161 7.37 7.49 15.83
N HIS A 162 7.75 6.23 16.06
CA HIS A 162 7.93 5.64 17.39
C HIS A 162 9.34 5.08 17.53
N THR A 163 9.51 3.77 17.56
CA THR A 163 10.86 3.20 17.64
C THR A 163 11.70 3.66 16.45
N ALA A 164 12.83 4.33 16.69
CA ALA A 164 13.71 4.92 15.67
C ALA A 164 12.95 5.80 14.65
N ALA A 165 12.64 7.05 15.04
CA ALA A 165 11.88 8.00 14.21
C ALA A 165 12.62 8.38 12.91
N ASP A 166 11.83 8.85 11.92
CA ASP A 166 12.26 9.40 10.63
C ASP A 166 12.86 8.42 9.62
N PHE A 167 12.80 7.12 9.88
CA PHE A 167 13.12 6.11 8.86
C PHE A 167 11.94 5.86 7.92
N LYS A 168 12.24 5.61 6.64
CA LYS A 168 11.23 5.22 5.66
C LYS A 168 10.80 3.77 5.89
N LEU A 169 9.48 3.57 6.02
CA LEU A 169 8.83 2.28 6.21
C LEU A 169 8.05 1.86 4.97
N LEU A 170 8.01 0.57 4.69
CA LEU A 170 7.07 -0.06 3.76
C LEU A 170 6.45 -1.28 4.44
N PRO A 171 5.20 -1.17 4.91
CA PRO A 171 4.48 -2.30 5.50
C PRO A 171 4.05 -3.31 4.44
N THR A 172 4.12 -4.60 4.79
CA THR A 172 3.51 -5.70 4.02
C THR A 172 3.07 -6.83 4.95
N TYR A 173 2.38 -7.83 4.42
CA TYR A 173 1.95 -8.97 5.23
C TYR A 173 3.16 -9.77 5.75
N HIS A 174 3.00 -10.30 6.96
CA HIS A 174 3.99 -11.21 7.54
C HIS A 174 4.03 -12.53 6.75
N PRO A 175 5.20 -13.13 6.49
CA PRO A 175 5.31 -14.38 5.72
C PRO A 175 4.47 -15.54 6.29
N SER A 176 4.30 -15.61 7.61
CA SER A 176 3.42 -16.61 8.22
C SER A 176 1.94 -16.46 7.83
N ALA A 177 1.48 -15.26 7.49
CA ALA A 177 0.15 -15.05 6.98
C ALA A 177 0.00 -15.61 5.56
N ILE A 178 1.06 -15.57 4.76
CA ILE A 178 1.07 -16.14 3.40
C ILE A 178 0.98 -17.67 3.45
N LEU A 179 1.67 -18.30 4.40
CA LEU A 179 1.56 -19.75 4.60
C LEU A 179 0.13 -20.21 4.97
N ARG A 180 -0.68 -19.32 5.54
CA ARG A 180 -2.10 -19.57 5.87
C ARG A 180 -3.08 -19.14 4.77
N GLN A 181 -2.72 -18.09 4.00
CA GLN A 181 -3.55 -17.49 2.95
C GLN A 181 -2.67 -17.21 1.73
N TRP A 182 -2.47 -18.25 0.92
CA TRP A 182 -1.58 -18.23 -0.23
C TRP A 182 -1.95 -17.17 -1.28
N ASP A 183 -3.24 -16.86 -1.42
CA ASP A 183 -3.76 -15.88 -2.38
C ASP A 183 -3.18 -14.45 -2.18
N ASN A 184 -2.69 -14.14 -0.97
CA ASN A 184 -2.02 -12.86 -0.70
C ASN A 184 -0.55 -12.81 -1.15
N ARG A 185 0.01 -13.91 -1.60
CA ARG A 185 1.43 -14.00 -2.00
C ARG A 185 1.82 -13.04 -3.12
N PRO A 186 1.08 -12.94 -4.24
CA PRO A 186 1.37 -11.98 -5.31
C PRO A 186 1.38 -10.53 -4.80
N THR A 187 0.52 -10.23 -3.84
CA THR A 187 0.45 -8.92 -3.18
C THR A 187 1.75 -8.58 -2.45
N VAL A 188 2.29 -9.54 -1.68
CA VAL A 188 3.58 -9.34 -0.99
C VAL A 188 4.73 -9.17 -1.98
N ILE A 189 4.75 -9.95 -3.05
CA ILE A 189 5.76 -9.81 -4.10
C ILE A 189 5.70 -8.41 -4.72
N ALA A 190 4.51 -7.88 -5.02
CA ALA A 190 4.34 -6.52 -5.55
C ALA A 190 4.84 -5.47 -4.54
N ASP A 191 4.54 -5.62 -3.24
CA ASP A 191 5.06 -4.75 -2.19
C ASP A 191 6.59 -4.79 -2.13
N LEU A 192 7.18 -5.99 -2.22
CA LEU A 192 8.63 -6.17 -2.22
C LEU A 192 9.29 -5.60 -3.48
N MET A 193 8.66 -5.70 -4.65
CA MET A 193 9.14 -5.04 -5.87
C MET A 193 9.15 -3.51 -5.72
N LYS A 194 8.14 -2.95 -5.06
CA LYS A 194 8.11 -1.53 -4.69
C LYS A 194 9.21 -1.22 -3.67
N ALA A 195 9.37 -2.05 -2.64
CA ALA A 195 10.42 -1.89 -1.64
C ALA A 195 11.82 -1.85 -2.27
N LYS A 196 12.09 -2.67 -3.27
CA LYS A 196 13.34 -2.62 -4.04
C LYS A 196 13.59 -1.25 -4.66
N ARG A 197 12.57 -0.64 -5.29
CA ARG A 197 12.68 0.70 -5.87
C ARG A 197 12.89 1.77 -4.80
N GLU A 198 12.12 1.68 -3.72
CA GLU A 198 12.17 2.63 -2.61
C GLU A 198 13.46 2.54 -1.78
N SER A 199 14.15 1.40 -1.75
CA SER A 199 15.39 1.24 -0.98
C SER A 199 16.60 2.00 -1.56
N ALA A 200 16.48 2.50 -2.79
CA ALA A 200 17.56 3.25 -3.44
C ALA A 200 17.86 4.60 -2.77
N PHE A 201 16.93 5.15 -1.98
CA PHE A 201 17.05 6.46 -1.35
C PHE A 201 16.27 6.50 -0.01
N PRO A 202 16.69 7.31 0.98
CA PRO A 202 16.04 7.34 2.30
C PRO A 202 14.75 8.16 2.33
N GLU A 203 14.61 9.18 1.48
CA GLU A 203 13.46 10.08 1.48
C GLU A 203 12.21 9.47 0.82
N ILE A 204 11.02 9.89 1.26
CA ILE A 204 9.76 9.59 0.56
C ILE A 204 9.60 10.56 -0.59
N ARG A 205 9.75 10.07 -1.82
CA ARG A 205 9.57 10.86 -3.04
C ARG A 205 8.11 10.77 -3.49
N ARG A 206 7.43 11.92 -3.45
CA ARG A 206 6.08 12.05 -4.02
C ARG A 206 6.19 12.85 -5.31
N PRO A 207 5.68 12.34 -6.44
CA PRO A 207 5.64 13.15 -7.65
C PRO A 207 4.81 14.41 -7.40
N PRO A 208 5.22 15.57 -7.92
CA PRO A 208 4.41 16.78 -7.86
C PRO A 208 3.09 16.51 -8.58
N ARG A 209 2.00 17.01 -7.99
CA ARG A 209 0.66 16.89 -8.56
C ARG A 209 0.00 18.25 -8.59
N GLU A 210 -0.60 18.58 -9.72
CA GLU A 210 -1.42 19.75 -9.92
C GLU A 210 -2.89 19.31 -9.97
N ILE A 211 -3.63 19.62 -8.92
CA ILE A 211 -5.04 19.22 -8.80
C ILE A 211 -5.87 20.49 -8.68
N TRP A 212 -6.70 20.75 -9.69
CA TRP A 212 -7.65 21.85 -9.71
C TRP A 212 -8.92 21.42 -9.00
N ILE A 213 -9.16 22.01 -7.83
CA ILE A 213 -10.37 21.79 -7.02
C ILE A 213 -11.17 23.09 -7.00
N GLU A 214 -12.50 23.00 -6.90
CA GLU A 214 -13.40 24.14 -6.88
C GLU A 214 -13.24 25.08 -8.09
N PRO A 215 -13.21 24.56 -9.35
CA PRO A 215 -12.97 25.36 -10.53
C PRO A 215 -14.17 26.22 -10.91
N THR A 216 -13.90 27.40 -11.48
CA THR A 216 -14.88 28.18 -12.21
C THR A 216 -15.18 27.57 -13.60
N LEU A 217 -16.20 28.04 -14.30
CA LEU A 217 -16.50 27.63 -15.67
C LEU A 217 -15.32 27.93 -16.62
N ASP A 218 -14.59 29.02 -16.40
CA ASP A 218 -13.44 29.40 -17.22
C ASP A 218 -12.24 28.54 -16.92
N ASP A 219 -12.05 28.13 -15.67
CA ASP A 219 -11.04 27.14 -15.29
C ASP A 219 -11.27 25.78 -15.98
N ILE A 220 -12.54 25.32 -16.03
CA ILE A 220 -12.89 24.08 -16.74
C ILE A 220 -12.59 24.19 -18.24
N ARG A 221 -12.90 25.31 -18.88
CA ARG A 221 -12.59 25.56 -20.29
C ARG A 221 -11.08 25.57 -20.53
N THR A 222 -10.35 26.27 -19.66
CA THR A 222 -8.88 26.35 -19.72
C THR A 222 -8.26 24.98 -19.52
N PHE A 223 -8.67 24.23 -18.51
CA PHE A 223 -8.19 22.88 -18.24
C PHE A 223 -8.47 21.93 -19.42
N LYS A 224 -9.68 22.00 -19.98
CA LYS A 224 -10.06 21.22 -21.15
C LYS A 224 -9.12 21.48 -22.32
N SER A 225 -8.96 22.75 -22.72
CA SER A 225 -8.15 23.12 -23.88
C SER A 225 -6.66 22.87 -23.67
N THR A 226 -6.15 23.05 -22.43
CA THR A 226 -4.73 22.90 -22.13
C THR A 226 -4.32 21.44 -21.96
N PHE A 227 -5.14 20.63 -21.32
CA PHE A 227 -4.74 19.29 -20.90
C PHE A 227 -5.58 18.17 -21.52
N ILE A 228 -6.93 18.32 -21.59
CA ILE A 228 -7.81 17.23 -22.01
C ILE A 228 -7.77 17.03 -23.53
N ASP A 229 -7.88 18.12 -24.30
CA ASP A 229 -7.98 18.06 -25.77
C ASP A 229 -6.73 17.45 -26.44
N GLN A 230 -5.62 17.35 -25.71
CA GLN A 230 -4.34 16.83 -26.19
C GLN A 230 -3.94 15.51 -25.50
N CYS A 231 -4.72 14.99 -24.55
CA CYS A 231 -4.35 13.80 -23.80
C CYS A 231 -4.51 12.53 -24.64
N LYS A 232 -3.63 11.56 -24.39
CA LYS A 232 -3.71 10.24 -25.04
C LYS A 232 -4.75 9.32 -24.41
N LEU A 233 -5.05 9.54 -23.12
CA LEU A 233 -5.96 8.76 -22.32
C LEU A 233 -6.47 9.65 -21.18
N LEU A 234 -7.78 9.72 -20.99
CA LEU A 234 -8.41 10.52 -19.97
C LEU A 234 -9.02 9.60 -18.90
N SER A 235 -8.47 9.65 -17.68
CA SER A 235 -9.10 8.97 -16.55
C SER A 235 -10.31 9.76 -16.09
N VAL A 236 -11.41 9.04 -15.84
CA VAL A 236 -12.71 9.63 -15.44
C VAL A 236 -13.25 8.85 -14.25
N ASP A 237 -13.79 9.57 -13.28
CA ASP A 237 -14.45 9.01 -12.10
C ASP A 237 -15.58 9.93 -11.64
N ILE A 238 -16.69 9.37 -11.14
CA ILE A 238 -17.78 10.12 -10.54
C ILE A 238 -18.04 9.68 -9.11
N GLU A 239 -18.35 10.64 -8.25
CA GLU A 239 -18.92 10.37 -6.94
C GLU A 239 -20.41 10.68 -6.92
N THR A 240 -21.18 9.84 -6.26
CA THR A 240 -22.65 9.96 -6.27
C THR A 240 -23.25 9.93 -4.88
N SER A 241 -24.35 10.65 -4.71
CA SER A 241 -25.23 10.55 -3.54
C SER A 241 -26.68 10.40 -4.00
N GLY A 242 -27.27 9.23 -3.71
CA GLY A 242 -28.60 8.89 -4.22
C GLY A 242 -28.63 8.86 -5.75
N GLN A 243 -29.42 9.76 -6.36
CA GLN A 243 -29.54 9.85 -7.82
C GLN A 243 -28.78 11.05 -8.42
N ARG A 244 -27.86 11.63 -7.67
CA ARG A 244 -27.08 12.79 -8.11
C ARG A 244 -25.59 12.50 -8.15
N VAL A 245 -24.91 13.05 -9.13
CA VAL A 245 -23.45 13.16 -9.12
C VAL A 245 -23.08 14.31 -8.19
N THR A 246 -22.22 14.05 -7.20
CA THR A 246 -21.72 15.05 -6.27
C THR A 246 -20.46 15.74 -6.78
N CYS A 247 -19.61 15.00 -7.48
CA CYS A 247 -18.49 15.53 -8.26
C CYS A 247 -18.09 14.59 -9.39
N ILE A 248 -17.36 15.13 -10.35
CA ILE A 248 -16.69 14.37 -11.42
C ILE A 248 -15.23 14.77 -11.51
N GLY A 249 -14.35 13.76 -11.60
CA GLY A 249 -12.92 13.92 -11.77
C GLY A 249 -12.46 13.60 -13.19
N PHE A 250 -11.52 14.41 -13.71
CA PHE A 250 -10.82 14.16 -14.96
C PHE A 250 -9.32 14.26 -14.74
N ALA A 251 -8.55 13.21 -15.12
CA ALA A 251 -7.10 13.21 -15.06
C ALA A 251 -6.52 12.85 -16.44
N PRO A 252 -5.94 13.81 -17.17
CA PRO A 252 -5.33 13.59 -18.48
C PRO A 252 -3.95 12.92 -18.41
N ASN A 253 -3.34 12.85 -17.22
CA ASN A 253 -2.07 12.21 -16.94
C ASN A 253 -1.94 11.89 -15.44
N ASN A 254 -0.80 11.34 -15.01
CA ASN A 254 -0.57 10.89 -13.63
C ASN A 254 -0.21 12.02 -12.63
N SER A 255 -0.10 13.26 -13.08
CA SER A 255 0.29 14.41 -12.26
C SER A 255 -0.73 15.56 -12.25
N THR A 256 -1.68 15.57 -13.17
CA THR A 256 -2.63 16.69 -13.35
C THR A 256 -4.06 16.16 -13.32
N ALA A 257 -4.92 16.80 -12.52
CA ALA A 257 -6.33 16.45 -12.45
C ALA A 257 -7.20 17.68 -12.17
N ILE A 258 -8.48 17.61 -12.56
CA ILE A 258 -9.51 18.56 -12.16
C ILE A 258 -10.66 17.80 -11.52
N VAL A 259 -11.20 18.33 -10.43
CA VAL A 259 -12.40 17.84 -9.77
C VAL A 259 -13.47 18.93 -9.87
N ILE A 260 -14.57 18.62 -10.52
CA ILE A 260 -15.71 19.50 -10.74
C ILE A 260 -16.80 19.11 -9.75
N PRO A 261 -17.05 19.89 -8.69
CA PRO A 261 -18.11 19.62 -7.72
C PRO A 261 -19.47 20.08 -8.25
N PHE A 262 -20.53 19.41 -7.82
CA PHE A 262 -21.93 19.78 -8.02
C PHE A 262 -22.64 20.03 -6.68
N ASP A 263 -22.24 19.34 -5.62
CA ASP A 263 -22.74 19.51 -4.27
C ASP A 263 -21.71 20.25 -3.39
N ASP A 264 -22.19 21.18 -2.56
CA ASP A 264 -21.38 21.86 -1.55
C ASP A 264 -22.21 22.06 -0.26
N ALA A 265 -21.91 21.29 0.75
CA ALA A 265 -22.59 21.36 2.06
C ALA A 265 -22.37 22.69 2.81
N ARG A 266 -21.41 23.53 2.38
CA ARG A 266 -21.16 24.85 2.94
C ARG A 266 -22.17 25.88 2.42
N GLN A 267 -22.85 25.58 1.31
CA GLN A 267 -23.85 26.46 0.71
C GLN A 267 -25.26 26.13 1.21
N PRO A 268 -26.09 27.13 1.54
CA PRO A 268 -27.47 26.89 1.95
C PRO A 268 -28.32 26.17 0.90
N SER A 269 -28.00 26.35 -0.38
CA SER A 269 -28.64 25.65 -1.50
C SER A 269 -28.22 24.18 -1.63
N GLY A 270 -27.13 23.79 -1.00
CA GLY A 270 -26.48 22.49 -1.19
C GLY A 270 -25.77 22.35 -2.55
N SER A 271 -25.86 23.34 -3.45
CA SER A 271 -25.22 23.31 -4.76
C SER A 271 -23.89 24.07 -4.73
N TYR A 272 -22.89 23.55 -5.41
CA TYR A 272 -21.64 24.27 -5.66
C TYR A 272 -21.82 25.47 -6.60
N TRP A 273 -22.65 25.30 -7.62
CA TRP A 273 -22.87 26.32 -8.64
C TRP A 273 -23.82 27.44 -8.15
N PRO A 274 -23.46 28.73 -8.33
CA PRO A 274 -24.27 29.83 -7.84
C PRO A 274 -25.67 29.87 -8.44
N THR A 275 -25.80 29.47 -9.71
CA THR A 275 -27.09 29.45 -10.44
C THR A 275 -27.29 28.12 -11.16
N ARG A 276 -28.55 27.75 -11.40
CA ARG A 276 -28.89 26.58 -12.24
C ARG A 276 -28.39 26.73 -13.69
N GLU A 277 -28.26 27.98 -14.17
CA GLU A 277 -27.70 28.24 -15.49
C GLU A 277 -26.21 27.91 -15.54
N ASP A 278 -25.45 28.25 -14.52
CA ASP A 278 -24.03 27.94 -14.45
C ASP A 278 -23.81 26.44 -14.30
N GLU A 279 -24.63 25.76 -13.50
CA GLU A 279 -24.61 24.29 -13.41
C GLU A 279 -24.92 23.64 -14.77
N ALA A 280 -25.91 24.16 -15.51
CA ALA A 280 -26.23 23.66 -16.84
C ALA A 280 -25.09 23.90 -17.85
N LYS A 281 -24.41 25.05 -17.80
CA LYS A 281 -23.20 25.31 -18.60
C LYS A 281 -22.08 24.33 -18.25
N CYS A 282 -21.89 24.05 -16.96
CA CYS A 282 -20.91 23.04 -16.51
C CYS A 282 -21.24 21.66 -17.07
N TRP A 283 -22.49 21.21 -16.95
CA TRP A 283 -22.91 19.91 -17.51
C TRP A 283 -22.72 19.84 -19.03
N ASN A 284 -22.86 20.95 -19.75
CA ASN A 284 -22.58 21.00 -21.19
C ASN A 284 -21.10 20.85 -21.48
N LEU A 285 -20.21 21.40 -20.66
CA LEU A 285 -18.76 21.16 -20.77
C LEU A 285 -18.42 19.70 -20.47
N VAL A 286 -18.94 19.12 -19.40
CA VAL A 286 -18.79 17.70 -19.07
C VAL A 286 -19.27 16.82 -20.22
N ARG A 287 -20.44 17.10 -20.78
CA ARG A 287 -20.99 16.39 -21.94
C ARG A 287 -20.06 16.48 -23.16
N SER A 288 -19.46 17.64 -23.40
CA SER A 288 -18.51 17.81 -24.51
C SER A 288 -17.23 16.99 -24.34
N ILE A 289 -16.75 16.83 -23.09
CA ILE A 289 -15.56 16.02 -22.77
C ILE A 289 -15.88 14.54 -22.94
N LEU A 290 -16.96 14.07 -22.31
CA LEU A 290 -17.35 12.65 -22.34
C LEU A 290 -17.80 12.18 -23.72
N GLY A 291 -18.45 13.05 -24.49
CA GLY A 291 -18.94 12.76 -25.85
C GLY A 291 -17.86 12.88 -26.94
N ASP A 292 -16.65 13.32 -26.64
CA ASP A 292 -15.57 13.39 -27.61
C ASP A 292 -15.00 12.00 -27.90
N SER A 293 -15.30 11.44 -29.08
CA SER A 293 -14.83 10.11 -29.50
C SER A 293 -13.34 10.04 -29.82
N ARG A 294 -12.68 11.18 -29.99
CA ARG A 294 -11.23 11.24 -30.27
C ARG A 294 -10.39 10.92 -29.05
N ILE A 295 -10.92 11.19 -27.86
CA ILE A 295 -10.22 11.02 -26.58
C ILE A 295 -10.61 9.68 -25.99
N PRO A 296 -9.70 8.71 -25.86
CA PRO A 296 -9.96 7.46 -25.13
C PRO A 296 -10.17 7.73 -23.64
N LYS A 297 -11.17 7.09 -23.02
CA LYS A 297 -11.44 7.20 -21.59
C LYS A 297 -11.04 5.93 -20.86
N LEU A 298 -10.48 6.12 -19.66
CA LEU A 298 -10.12 5.10 -18.70
C LEU A 298 -11.03 5.22 -17.47
N PHE A 299 -11.55 4.10 -17.01
CA PHE A 299 -12.38 4.00 -15.82
C PHE A 299 -11.87 2.94 -14.85
N GLN A 300 -12.43 2.94 -13.66
CA GLN A 300 -12.37 1.84 -12.71
C GLN A 300 -13.79 1.36 -12.45
N ASN A 301 -14.18 0.19 -12.97
CA ASN A 301 -15.55 -0.31 -12.94
C ASN A 301 -16.53 0.65 -13.65
N GLY A 302 -16.12 1.15 -14.79
CA GLY A 302 -16.80 2.24 -15.53
C GLY A 302 -18.22 1.92 -15.99
N SER A 303 -18.65 0.66 -15.92
CA SER A 303 -20.05 0.29 -16.16
C SER A 303 -21.00 1.04 -15.24
N TYR A 304 -20.61 1.33 -13.99
CA TYR A 304 -21.36 2.14 -13.05
C TYR A 304 -21.47 3.57 -13.54
N ASP A 305 -20.33 4.23 -13.76
CA ASP A 305 -20.24 5.66 -14.12
C ASP A 305 -21.00 5.96 -15.42
N VAL A 306 -20.69 5.21 -16.46
CA VAL A 306 -21.31 5.38 -17.79
C VAL A 306 -22.81 5.17 -17.74
N SER A 307 -23.28 4.13 -17.03
CA SER A 307 -24.70 3.86 -16.89
C SER A 307 -25.42 4.93 -16.04
N PHE A 308 -24.77 5.41 -14.99
CA PHE A 308 -25.32 6.48 -14.13
C PHE A 308 -25.47 7.78 -14.90
N LEU A 309 -24.42 8.23 -15.59
CA LEU A 309 -24.42 9.45 -16.40
C LEU A 309 -25.46 9.41 -17.51
N LEU A 310 -25.62 8.24 -18.16
CA LEU A 310 -26.62 8.09 -19.20
C LEU A 310 -28.04 8.15 -18.64
N ARG A 311 -28.32 7.43 -17.55
CA ARG A 311 -29.68 7.35 -16.97
C ARG A 311 -30.12 8.62 -16.27
N ALA A 312 -29.23 9.23 -15.47
CA ALA A 312 -29.59 10.38 -14.66
C ALA A 312 -29.50 11.72 -15.41
N TYR A 313 -28.54 11.82 -16.35
CA TYR A 313 -28.23 13.09 -17.03
C TYR A 313 -28.36 13.05 -18.55
N GLY A 314 -28.69 11.89 -19.15
CA GLY A 314 -28.73 11.72 -20.60
C GLY A 314 -27.36 11.96 -21.27
N ILE A 315 -26.26 11.81 -20.53
CA ILE A 315 -24.91 12.00 -21.03
C ILE A 315 -24.38 10.70 -21.57
N LYS A 316 -24.11 10.65 -22.87
CA LYS A 316 -23.50 9.52 -23.55
C LYS A 316 -21.97 9.67 -23.50
N THR A 317 -21.30 8.71 -22.90
CA THR A 317 -19.83 8.62 -22.90
C THR A 317 -19.36 7.82 -24.11
N LEU A 318 -18.45 8.37 -24.89
CA LEU A 318 -17.89 7.75 -26.10
C LEU A 318 -16.42 7.37 -25.87
N ASN A 319 -15.96 6.31 -26.59
CA ASN A 319 -14.62 5.81 -26.55
C ASN A 319 -14.15 5.44 -25.13
N CYS A 320 -14.97 4.61 -24.43
CA CYS A 320 -14.55 3.97 -23.17
C CYS A 320 -13.58 2.84 -23.53
N ALA A 321 -12.28 3.20 -23.63
CA ALA A 321 -11.25 2.33 -24.18
C ALA A 321 -10.72 1.33 -23.16
N GLU A 322 -10.62 1.74 -21.90
CA GLU A 322 -9.92 1.00 -20.87
C GLU A 322 -10.71 1.00 -19.54
N ASP A 323 -10.60 -0.11 -18.81
CA ASP A 323 -11.12 -0.23 -17.43
C ASP A 323 -10.10 -0.99 -16.57
N THR A 324 -9.57 -0.33 -15.55
CA THR A 324 -8.51 -0.88 -14.70
C THR A 324 -8.98 -2.13 -13.93
N MET A 325 -10.26 -2.25 -13.60
CA MET A 325 -10.82 -3.44 -12.96
C MET A 325 -10.80 -4.64 -13.94
N LEU A 326 -11.20 -4.42 -15.20
CA LEU A 326 -11.23 -5.48 -16.23
C LEU A 326 -9.82 -5.88 -16.65
N LEU A 327 -8.90 -4.91 -16.82
CA LEU A 327 -7.49 -5.17 -17.10
C LEU A 327 -6.84 -6.01 -15.99
N SER A 328 -7.08 -5.64 -14.73
CA SER A 328 -6.59 -6.41 -13.59
C SER A 328 -7.19 -7.82 -13.55
N HIS A 329 -8.48 -7.96 -13.90
CA HIS A 329 -9.11 -9.27 -13.94
C HIS A 329 -8.49 -10.17 -15.03
N ALA A 330 -8.16 -9.61 -16.17
CA ALA A 330 -7.51 -10.37 -17.25
C ALA A 330 -6.10 -10.83 -16.88
N LEU A 331 -5.34 -10.01 -16.09
CA LEU A 331 -3.99 -10.33 -15.65
C LEU A 331 -3.96 -11.28 -14.45
N GLN A 332 -4.85 -11.07 -13.49
CA GLN A 332 -4.93 -11.81 -12.23
C GLN A 332 -6.40 -12.03 -11.83
N PRO A 333 -7.07 -13.06 -12.38
CA PRO A 333 -8.49 -13.31 -12.12
C PRO A 333 -8.82 -13.45 -10.63
N GLU A 334 -7.93 -14.07 -9.85
CA GLU A 334 -8.09 -14.36 -8.42
C GLU A 334 -7.78 -13.14 -7.51
N GLY A 335 -7.09 -12.11 -8.04
CA GLY A 335 -6.69 -10.93 -7.26
C GLY A 335 -7.86 -10.02 -6.90
N LEU A 336 -7.66 -9.18 -5.87
CA LEU A 336 -8.57 -8.10 -5.52
C LEU A 336 -8.59 -7.03 -6.64
N LYS A 337 -9.74 -6.43 -6.88
CA LYS A 337 -9.95 -5.51 -8.01
C LYS A 337 -10.37 -4.10 -7.60
N GLY A 338 -10.42 -3.82 -6.30
CA GLY A 338 -10.73 -2.49 -5.80
C GLY A 338 -9.61 -1.49 -6.10
N LEU A 339 -9.98 -0.24 -6.42
CA LEU A 339 -9.01 0.82 -6.78
C LEU A 339 -7.92 1.01 -5.73
N GLY A 340 -8.27 0.98 -4.44
CA GLY A 340 -7.30 1.10 -3.35
C GLY A 340 -6.26 -0.01 -3.34
N TYR A 341 -6.64 -1.25 -3.72
CA TYR A 341 -5.71 -2.35 -3.88
C TYR A 341 -4.83 -2.16 -5.11
N LEU A 342 -5.43 -1.89 -6.27
CA LEU A 342 -4.69 -1.72 -7.54
C LEU A 342 -3.70 -0.55 -7.48
N GLY A 343 -4.05 0.54 -6.81
CA GLY A 343 -3.14 1.67 -6.62
C GLY A 343 -2.03 1.43 -5.59
N SER A 344 -2.07 0.32 -4.86
CA SER A 344 -1.08 -0.03 -3.84
C SER A 344 0.01 -1.00 -4.32
N ILE A 345 -0.21 -1.70 -5.43
CA ILE A 345 0.72 -2.67 -6.03
C ILE A 345 1.62 -2.08 -7.14
#